data_cc359b67cafcaea0d4dc67ef7e11c6fd
#
_entry.id   cc359b67cafcaea0d4dc67ef7e11c6fd
#
_cell.length_a   1.000
_cell.length_b   1.000
_cell.length_c   1.000
_cell.angle_alpha   90.00
_cell.angle_beta   90.00
_cell.angle_gamma   90.00
#
_symmetry.space_group_name_H-M   'P 1'
#
loop_
_entity.id
_entity.type
_entity.pdbx_description
1 polymer ?
#
loop_
_entity_poly.entity_id
_entity_poly.type
_entity_poly.pdbx_seq_one_letter_code
_entity_poly.pdbx_strand_id
1 'polypeptide(L)'
;FVPTSRLDLRTVSPDFVVMSFYKMFGYPTGVGCLLVRNETLATLRRPWFGGGTVNFATVQGRMHVLSEGEAGFEDGTLNYLSIPAVETGLRHLQRVGIETIGTRVQCLTGWLIAQLLALKHGNGRPMVRLYGPASMDMRGGTLTLNFYDPNGHLVDYRRIEELAAQARISLRTGCFCNPGAGEAAEDL
;
A
#
# COMPACT_ATOMS: atom_id res chain seq x y z
N PHE A 1 4.43 1.94 -0.29
CA PHE A 1 5.59 2.68 0.17
C PHE A 1 6.85 2.14 -0.51
N VAL A 2 7.37 0.99 -0.10
CA VAL A 2 8.42 0.27 -0.82
C VAL A 2 7.79 -0.33 -2.09
N PRO A 3 8.38 -0.24 -3.29
CA PRO A 3 9.77 0.09 -3.63
C PRO A 3 10.02 1.55 -4.04
N THR A 4 9.06 2.45 -3.90
CA THR A 4 9.18 3.85 -4.34
C THR A 4 9.91 4.74 -3.35
N SER A 5 10.07 4.26 -2.12
CA SER A 5 10.78 4.97 -1.05
C SER A 5 11.57 3.97 -0.21
N ARG A 6 12.74 4.38 0.22
CA ARG A 6 13.58 3.59 1.12
C ARG A 6 12.93 3.50 2.51
N LEU A 7 12.91 2.29 3.06
CA LEU A 7 12.60 2.02 4.46
C LEU A 7 13.86 1.47 5.12
N ASP A 8 14.45 2.23 6.04
CA ASP A 8 15.60 1.79 6.84
C ASP A 8 15.14 1.51 8.28
N LEU A 9 15.06 0.24 8.64
CA LEU A 9 14.60 -0.18 9.97
C LEU A 9 15.57 0.16 11.10
N ARG A 10 16.79 0.63 10.78
CA ARG A 10 17.74 1.14 11.78
C ARG A 10 17.41 2.56 12.20
N THR A 11 16.75 3.33 11.34
CA THR A 11 16.34 4.72 11.60
C THR A 11 14.89 4.84 12.01
N VAL A 12 14.04 4.00 11.42
CA VAL A 12 12.60 3.92 11.77
C VAL A 12 12.36 2.53 12.32
N SER A 13 12.08 2.43 13.61
CA SER A 13 11.92 1.17 14.32
C SER A 13 10.45 0.83 14.61
N PRO A 14 9.63 0.51 13.60
CA PRO A 14 8.24 0.09 13.83
C PRO A 14 8.19 -1.29 14.48
N ASP A 15 7.15 -1.56 15.25
CA ASP A 15 6.92 -2.88 15.81
C ASP A 15 6.50 -3.89 14.75
N PHE A 16 5.77 -3.43 13.71
CA PHE A 16 5.26 -4.25 12.63
C PHE A 16 5.47 -3.59 11.26
N VAL A 17 5.91 -4.37 10.26
CA VAL A 17 5.91 -3.96 8.85
C VAL A 17 5.24 -5.02 8.01
N VAL A 18 4.16 -4.65 7.32
CA VAL A 18 3.40 -5.53 6.43
C VAL A 18 3.74 -5.24 4.98
N MET A 19 4.04 -6.26 4.20
CA MET A 19 4.37 -6.12 2.79
C MET A 19 3.61 -7.14 1.92
N SER A 20 3.18 -6.68 0.75
CA SER A 20 2.63 -7.52 -0.32
C SER A 20 3.56 -7.49 -1.52
N PHE A 21 4.21 -8.59 -1.83
CA PHE A 21 5.26 -8.63 -2.84
C PHE A 21 4.75 -8.36 -4.26
N TYR A 22 3.54 -8.83 -4.60
CA TYR A 22 2.97 -8.56 -5.92
C TYR A 22 2.75 -7.05 -6.19
N LYS A 23 2.57 -6.24 -5.13
CA LYS A 23 2.48 -4.78 -5.26
C LYS A 23 3.83 -4.11 -5.54
N MET A 24 4.92 -4.83 -5.32
CA MET A 24 6.28 -4.32 -5.54
C MET A 24 6.80 -4.65 -6.93
N PHE A 25 6.56 -5.88 -7.41
CA PHE A 25 7.11 -6.36 -8.69
C PHE A 25 6.16 -7.29 -9.47
N GLY A 26 4.86 -7.30 -9.15
CA GLY A 26 3.81 -7.95 -9.93
C GLY A 26 3.57 -9.43 -9.64
N TYR A 27 4.53 -10.15 -9.10
CA TYR A 27 4.48 -11.60 -8.82
C TYR A 27 5.38 -11.93 -7.61
N PRO A 28 5.06 -12.95 -6.78
CA PRO A 28 3.85 -13.77 -6.81
C PRO A 28 2.66 -13.11 -6.10
N THR A 29 1.45 -13.38 -6.56
CA THR A 29 0.23 -13.09 -5.80
C THR A 29 0.10 -14.06 -4.63
N GLY A 30 -0.63 -13.65 -3.58
CA GLY A 30 -0.86 -14.51 -2.41
C GLY A 30 0.37 -14.73 -1.52
N VAL A 31 1.47 -14.02 -1.77
CA VAL A 31 2.68 -14.04 -0.91
C VAL A 31 2.95 -12.64 -0.41
N GLY A 32 3.07 -12.51 0.88
CA GLY A 32 3.47 -11.31 1.59
C GLY A 32 4.35 -11.67 2.78
N CYS A 33 4.75 -10.67 3.54
CA CYS A 33 5.41 -10.90 4.81
C CYS A 33 4.96 -9.89 5.87
N LEU A 34 5.07 -10.33 7.11
CA LEU A 34 4.99 -9.51 8.30
C LEU A 34 6.35 -9.55 9.00
N LEU A 35 7.04 -8.41 9.04
CA LEU A 35 8.21 -8.26 9.89
C LEU A 35 7.73 -7.80 11.26
N VAL A 36 8.18 -8.47 12.29
CA VAL A 36 7.84 -8.15 13.68
C VAL A 36 9.13 -8.01 14.47
N ARG A 37 9.21 -7.01 15.31
CA ARG A 37 10.33 -6.85 16.24
C ARG A 37 10.32 -8.02 17.24
N ASN A 38 11.46 -8.62 17.52
CA ASN A 38 11.55 -9.81 18.40
C ASN A 38 10.96 -9.56 19.79
N GLU A 39 11.21 -8.37 20.38
CA GLU A 39 10.66 -8.02 21.68
C GLU A 39 9.13 -7.93 21.64
N THR A 40 8.58 -7.39 20.57
CA THR A 40 7.13 -7.31 20.34
C THR A 40 6.55 -8.71 20.09
N LEU A 41 7.20 -9.53 19.26
CA LEU A 41 6.77 -10.90 18.98
C LEU A 41 6.65 -11.72 20.28
N ALA A 42 7.60 -11.57 21.20
CA ALA A 42 7.60 -12.25 22.49
C ALA A 42 6.40 -11.89 23.39
N THR A 43 5.77 -10.72 23.17
CA THR A 43 4.61 -10.27 23.93
C THR A 43 3.27 -10.71 23.33
N LEU A 44 3.27 -11.12 22.06
CA LEU A 44 2.05 -11.54 21.39
C LEU A 44 1.46 -12.79 22.01
N ARG A 45 0.15 -12.86 22.06
CA ARG A 45 -0.62 -13.99 22.55
C ARG A 45 -1.68 -14.35 21.54
N ARG A 46 -1.82 -15.62 21.25
CA ARG A 46 -2.92 -16.14 20.44
C ARG A 46 -3.59 -17.30 21.17
N PRO A 47 -4.92 -17.22 21.39
CA PRO A 47 -5.67 -18.25 22.10
C PRO A 47 -6.03 -19.46 21.24
N TRP A 48 -5.67 -19.45 19.96
CA TRP A 48 -5.90 -20.53 19.00
C TRP A 48 -4.59 -21.01 18.40
N PHE A 49 -4.63 -22.14 17.73
CA PHE A 49 -3.52 -22.67 16.95
C PHE A 49 -4.01 -23.21 15.59
N GLY A 50 -3.10 -23.33 14.65
CA GLY A 50 -3.30 -23.96 13.35
C GLY A 50 -2.27 -25.06 13.12
N GLY A 51 -2.39 -25.77 11.99
CA GLY A 51 -1.40 -26.76 11.59
C GLY A 51 -0.01 -26.14 11.49
N GLY A 52 1.00 -26.81 12.06
CA GLY A 52 2.39 -26.38 12.02
C GLY A 52 2.80 -25.38 13.09
N THR A 53 1.86 -24.80 13.86
CA THR A 53 2.16 -23.73 14.81
C THR A 53 2.32 -24.18 16.26
N VAL A 54 2.25 -25.48 16.53
CA VAL A 54 2.29 -26.05 17.88
C VAL A 54 3.38 -27.10 18.03
N ASN A 55 4.01 -27.11 19.18
CA ASN A 55 4.87 -28.22 19.62
C ASN A 55 4.02 -29.42 20.06
N PHE A 56 2.89 -29.14 20.71
CA PHE A 56 1.87 -30.17 21.00
C PHE A 56 0.50 -29.52 21.29
N ALA A 57 -0.54 -30.31 21.13
CA ALA A 57 -1.90 -29.97 21.54
C ALA A 57 -2.60 -31.22 22.13
N THR A 58 -3.48 -31.01 23.10
CA THR A 58 -4.27 -32.06 23.73
C THR A 58 -5.74 -31.80 23.60
N VAL A 59 -6.51 -32.84 23.27
CA VAL A 59 -7.97 -32.74 23.19
C VAL A 59 -8.59 -32.81 24.59
N GLN A 60 -8.21 -33.80 25.37
CA GLN A 60 -8.75 -34.00 26.72
C GLN A 60 -8.30 -32.90 27.68
N GLY A 61 -7.02 -32.53 27.64
CA GLY A 61 -6.44 -31.48 28.49
C GLY A 61 -6.83 -30.07 28.05
N ARG A 62 -7.44 -29.89 26.86
CA ARG A 62 -7.84 -28.59 26.29
C ARG A 62 -6.73 -27.53 26.33
N MET A 63 -5.52 -27.96 26.04
CA MET A 63 -4.35 -27.10 26.06
C MET A 63 -3.49 -27.32 24.81
N HIS A 64 -2.75 -26.29 24.46
CA HIS A 64 -1.75 -26.34 23.42
C HIS A 64 -0.53 -25.50 23.82
N VAL A 65 0.60 -25.80 23.23
CA VAL A 65 1.83 -25.05 23.37
C VAL A 65 2.29 -24.67 21.97
N LEU A 66 2.29 -23.36 21.69
CA LEU A 66 2.78 -22.83 20.42
C LEU A 66 4.28 -23.08 20.26
N SER A 67 4.69 -23.22 19.00
CA SER A 67 6.11 -23.16 18.64
C SER A 67 6.69 -21.79 18.94
N GLU A 68 7.97 -21.72 19.20
CA GLU A 68 8.65 -20.47 19.47
C GLU A 68 8.85 -19.64 18.19
N GLY A 69 8.95 -18.31 18.37
CA GLY A 69 9.23 -17.37 17.29
C GLY A 69 8.11 -17.29 16.24
N GLU A 70 8.52 -17.08 15.00
CA GLU A 70 7.63 -16.95 13.84
C GLU A 70 6.81 -18.21 13.55
N ALA A 71 7.37 -19.39 13.81
CA ALA A 71 6.69 -20.66 13.57
C ALA A 71 5.37 -20.79 14.34
N GLY A 72 5.25 -20.14 15.51
CA GLY A 72 4.01 -20.09 16.28
C GLY A 72 2.91 -19.24 15.64
N PHE A 73 3.19 -18.50 14.57
CA PHE A 73 2.27 -17.57 13.92
C PHE A 73 2.01 -17.85 12.44
N GLU A 74 2.68 -18.86 11.86
CA GLU A 74 2.53 -19.26 10.46
C GLU A 74 1.58 -20.46 10.34
N ASP A 75 0.27 -20.20 10.13
CA ASP A 75 -0.74 -21.23 10.03
C ASP A 75 -0.65 -22.01 8.71
N GLY A 76 -0.61 -23.33 8.81
CA GLY A 76 -0.66 -24.25 7.68
C GLY A 76 0.63 -24.29 6.86
N THR A 77 0.53 -24.89 5.68
CA THR A 77 1.68 -25.04 4.77
C THR A 77 1.92 -23.74 4.02
N LEU A 78 3.11 -23.19 4.14
CA LEU A 78 3.52 -22.00 3.39
C LEU A 78 3.54 -22.27 1.88
N ASN A 79 3.36 -21.20 1.08
CA ASN A 79 3.48 -21.27 -0.37
C ASN A 79 4.94 -21.35 -0.81
N TYR A 80 5.62 -22.44 -0.44
CA TYR A 80 7.05 -22.63 -0.69
C TYR A 80 7.43 -22.66 -2.17
N LEU A 81 6.49 -22.96 -3.07
CA LEU A 81 6.74 -22.94 -4.52
C LEU A 81 6.87 -21.52 -5.09
N SER A 82 6.15 -20.56 -4.52
CA SER A 82 6.15 -19.16 -4.99
C SER A 82 7.11 -18.26 -4.23
N ILE A 83 7.50 -18.62 -3.00
CA ILE A 83 8.41 -17.81 -2.18
C ILE A 83 9.75 -17.52 -2.88
N PRO A 84 10.41 -18.44 -3.61
CA PRO A 84 11.67 -18.17 -4.30
C PRO A 84 11.56 -17.04 -5.36
N ALA A 85 10.38 -16.81 -5.92
CA ALA A 85 10.16 -15.72 -6.87
C ALA A 85 10.32 -14.33 -6.23
N VAL A 86 10.14 -14.24 -4.91
CA VAL A 86 10.36 -12.99 -4.15
C VAL A 86 11.81 -12.54 -4.25
N GLU A 87 12.76 -13.48 -4.14
CA GLU A 87 14.20 -13.16 -4.30
C GLU A 87 14.48 -12.56 -5.68
N THR A 88 13.92 -13.15 -6.74
CA THR A 88 14.06 -12.64 -8.10
C THR A 88 13.54 -11.22 -8.22
N GLY A 89 12.36 -10.93 -7.65
CA GLY A 89 11.77 -9.59 -7.63
C GLY A 89 12.62 -8.58 -6.84
N LEU A 90 13.10 -8.96 -5.67
CA LEU A 90 13.97 -8.09 -4.86
C LEU A 90 15.31 -7.81 -5.53
N ARG A 91 15.92 -8.80 -6.17
CA ARG A 91 17.14 -8.62 -6.98
C ARG A 91 16.91 -7.69 -8.18
N HIS A 92 15.72 -7.76 -8.80
CA HIS A 92 15.35 -6.81 -9.86
C HIS A 92 15.30 -5.38 -9.34
N LEU A 93 14.59 -5.13 -8.22
CA LEU A 93 14.53 -3.80 -7.60
C LEU A 93 15.92 -3.29 -7.19
N GLN A 94 16.77 -4.17 -6.66
CA GLN A 94 18.15 -3.84 -6.31
C GLN A 94 18.97 -3.40 -7.52
N ARG A 95 18.82 -4.06 -8.67
CA ARG A 95 19.50 -3.70 -9.92
C ARG A 95 19.05 -2.35 -10.47
N VAL A 96 17.74 -2.06 -10.40
CA VAL A 96 17.20 -0.74 -10.81
C VAL A 96 17.63 0.35 -9.82
N GLY A 97 17.64 0.02 -8.55
CA GLY A 97 17.96 0.93 -7.45
C GLY A 97 16.73 1.66 -6.92
N ILE A 98 16.47 1.52 -5.63
CA ILE A 98 15.30 2.15 -4.95
C ILE A 98 15.40 3.69 -5.05
N GLU A 99 16.59 4.26 -4.93
CA GLU A 99 16.81 5.70 -5.06
C GLU A 99 16.47 6.20 -6.47
N THR A 100 16.83 5.43 -7.51
CA THR A 100 16.48 5.74 -8.91
C THR A 100 14.96 5.73 -9.11
N ILE A 101 14.30 4.70 -8.59
CA ILE A 101 12.84 4.58 -8.63
C ILE A 101 12.20 5.75 -7.89
N GLY A 102 12.66 6.04 -6.67
CA GLY A 102 12.16 7.14 -5.84
C GLY A 102 12.29 8.49 -6.54
N THR A 103 13.46 8.80 -7.07
CA THR A 103 13.71 10.04 -7.81
C THR A 103 12.78 10.16 -9.03
N ARG A 104 12.62 9.08 -9.80
CA ARG A 104 11.72 9.08 -10.96
C ARG A 104 10.27 9.34 -10.56
N VAL A 105 9.80 8.67 -9.50
CA VAL A 105 8.44 8.86 -8.97
C VAL A 105 8.25 10.30 -8.50
N GLN A 106 9.20 10.86 -7.76
CA GLN A 106 9.12 12.26 -7.31
C GLN A 106 9.03 13.25 -8.47
N CYS A 107 9.89 13.11 -9.49
CA CYS A 107 9.86 13.97 -10.67
C CYS A 107 8.52 13.90 -11.40
N LEU A 108 8.00 12.70 -11.65
CA LEU A 108 6.72 12.52 -12.35
C LEU A 108 5.55 13.05 -11.53
N THR A 109 5.54 12.80 -10.22
CA THR A 109 4.47 13.23 -9.33
C THR A 109 4.46 14.75 -9.16
N GLY A 110 5.62 15.36 -8.95
CA GLY A 110 5.73 16.81 -8.85
C GLY A 110 5.29 17.52 -10.13
N TRP A 111 5.71 17.02 -11.29
CA TRP A 111 5.24 17.51 -12.57
C TRP A 111 3.71 17.38 -12.71
N LEU A 112 3.16 16.21 -12.40
CA LEU A 112 1.72 15.96 -12.52
C LEU A 112 0.90 16.87 -11.59
N ILE A 113 1.33 17.05 -10.34
CA ILE A 113 0.69 17.98 -9.39
C ILE A 113 0.65 19.39 -9.97
N ALA A 114 1.77 19.88 -10.47
CA ALA A 114 1.85 21.22 -11.03
C ALA A 114 0.88 21.41 -12.23
N GLN A 115 0.81 20.39 -13.12
CA GLN A 115 -0.11 20.44 -14.27
C GLN A 115 -1.57 20.39 -13.82
N LEU A 116 -1.94 19.50 -12.89
CA LEU A 116 -3.32 19.37 -12.43
C LEU A 116 -3.81 20.62 -11.69
N LEU A 117 -2.98 21.20 -10.81
CA LEU A 117 -3.33 22.41 -10.07
C LEU A 117 -3.38 23.66 -10.95
N ALA A 118 -2.74 23.65 -12.12
CA ALA A 118 -2.84 24.74 -13.09
C ALA A 118 -4.15 24.70 -13.91
N LEU A 119 -4.89 23.57 -13.90
CA LEU A 119 -6.13 23.44 -14.66
C LEU A 119 -7.22 24.36 -14.09
N LYS A 120 -7.75 25.25 -14.95
CA LYS A 120 -8.83 26.17 -14.61
C LYS A 120 -9.88 26.21 -15.72
N HIS A 121 -11.12 26.42 -15.31
CA HIS A 121 -12.21 26.75 -16.23
C HIS A 121 -12.05 28.14 -16.80
N GLY A 122 -12.79 28.44 -17.88
CA GLY A 122 -12.76 29.76 -18.52
C GLY A 122 -13.17 30.92 -17.59
N ASN A 123 -13.86 30.64 -16.50
CA ASN A 123 -14.21 31.60 -15.44
C ASN A 123 -13.15 31.72 -14.32
N GLY A 124 -12.00 31.09 -14.49
CA GLY A 124 -10.87 31.11 -13.55
C GLY A 124 -10.98 30.14 -12.35
N ARG A 125 -12.11 29.44 -12.19
CA ARG A 125 -12.26 28.45 -11.10
C ARG A 125 -11.35 27.23 -11.31
N PRO A 126 -10.74 26.67 -10.22
CA PRO A 126 -9.97 25.44 -10.31
C PRO A 126 -10.84 24.27 -10.80
N MET A 127 -10.28 23.41 -11.65
CA MET A 127 -10.93 22.17 -12.09
C MET A 127 -10.67 21.00 -11.14
N VAL A 128 -9.63 21.09 -10.32
CA VAL A 128 -9.13 19.98 -9.49
C VAL A 128 -8.93 20.43 -8.04
N ARG A 129 -9.34 19.59 -7.11
CA ARG A 129 -8.96 19.65 -5.70
C ARG A 129 -8.04 18.48 -5.39
N LEU A 130 -6.83 18.76 -4.92
CA LEU A 130 -5.88 17.77 -4.45
C LEU A 130 -6.07 17.56 -2.95
N TYR A 131 -6.13 16.29 -2.52
CA TYR A 131 -6.11 15.90 -1.13
C TYR A 131 -4.71 15.45 -0.71
N GLY A 132 -4.24 16.00 0.39
CA GLY A 132 -2.87 15.81 0.89
C GLY A 132 -1.91 16.90 0.43
N PRO A 133 -0.60 16.75 0.76
CA PRO A 133 0.41 17.79 0.47
C PRO A 133 0.57 18.06 -1.02
N ALA A 134 0.67 19.33 -1.41
CA ALA A 134 1.01 19.72 -2.79
C ALA A 134 2.54 19.70 -3.02
N SER A 135 3.35 19.76 -1.95
CA SER A 135 4.81 19.61 -2.04
C SER A 135 5.21 18.16 -2.22
N MET A 136 6.44 17.92 -2.65
CA MET A 136 7.03 16.58 -2.75
C MET A 136 7.70 16.12 -1.45
N ASP A 137 7.66 16.93 -0.39
CA ASP A 137 8.23 16.57 0.89
C ASP A 137 7.42 15.47 1.56
N MET A 138 8.09 14.40 1.95
CA MET A 138 7.54 13.24 2.66
C MET A 138 6.27 12.64 2.04
N ARG A 139 6.15 12.67 0.72
CA ARG A 139 5.02 12.07 0.01
C ARG A 139 5.45 11.00 -0.98
N GLY A 140 4.53 10.07 -1.27
CA GLY A 140 4.65 9.08 -2.33
C GLY A 140 4.05 9.54 -3.66
N GLY A 141 4.00 8.62 -4.63
CA GLY A 141 3.52 8.88 -5.99
C GLY A 141 2.00 8.80 -6.19
N THR A 142 1.22 8.61 -5.12
CA THR A 142 -0.24 8.52 -5.24
C THR A 142 -0.89 9.89 -5.05
N LEU A 143 -1.81 10.25 -5.94
CA LEU A 143 -2.61 11.48 -5.87
C LEU A 143 -4.07 11.11 -5.67
N THR A 144 -4.71 11.74 -4.69
CA THR A 144 -6.16 11.68 -4.48
C THR A 144 -6.77 13.01 -4.89
N LEU A 145 -7.73 12.97 -5.80
CA LEU A 145 -8.26 14.15 -6.47
C LEU A 145 -9.77 14.08 -6.56
N ASN A 146 -10.42 15.26 -6.47
CA ASN A 146 -11.76 15.47 -6.96
C ASN A 146 -11.75 16.49 -8.12
N PHE A 147 -12.68 16.33 -9.06
CA PHE A 147 -12.87 17.22 -10.20
C PHE A 147 -14.17 18.00 -10.03
N TYR A 148 -14.15 19.25 -10.44
CA TYR A 148 -15.28 20.16 -10.31
C TYR A 148 -15.67 20.77 -11.66
N ASP A 149 -16.95 21.05 -11.86
CA ASP A 149 -17.47 21.71 -13.04
C ASP A 149 -17.23 23.25 -12.97
N PRO A 150 -17.54 24.03 -14.03
CA PRO A 150 -17.40 25.48 -14.01
C PRO A 150 -18.25 26.21 -12.95
N ASN A 151 -19.31 25.55 -12.44
CA ASN A 151 -20.17 26.11 -11.39
C ASN A 151 -19.64 25.77 -9.97
N GLY A 152 -18.67 24.85 -9.89
CA GLY A 152 -18.07 24.39 -8.63
C GLY A 152 -18.76 23.16 -8.05
N HIS A 153 -19.58 22.44 -8.83
CA HIS A 153 -20.16 21.17 -8.40
C HIS A 153 -19.18 20.05 -8.63
N LEU A 154 -19.18 19.09 -7.70
CA LEU A 154 -18.39 17.88 -7.80
C LEU A 154 -18.82 17.06 -9.03
N VAL A 155 -17.87 16.67 -9.86
CA VAL A 155 -18.11 15.76 -10.99
C VAL A 155 -18.08 14.32 -10.47
N ASP A 156 -19.14 13.55 -10.78
CA ASP A 156 -19.24 12.14 -10.38
C ASP A 156 -18.01 11.35 -10.84
N TYR A 157 -17.39 10.63 -9.93
CA TYR A 157 -16.17 9.86 -10.20
C TYR A 157 -16.36 8.83 -11.32
N ARG A 158 -17.57 8.27 -11.49
CA ARG A 158 -17.90 7.34 -12.59
C ARG A 158 -17.75 8.00 -13.94
N ARG A 159 -18.15 9.28 -14.03
CA ARG A 159 -17.97 10.07 -15.27
C ARG A 159 -16.49 10.33 -15.57
N ILE A 160 -15.69 10.59 -14.53
CA ILE A 160 -14.23 10.73 -14.68
C ILE A 160 -13.60 9.41 -15.14
N GLU A 161 -14.03 8.28 -14.59
CA GLU A 161 -13.56 6.96 -15.00
C GLU A 161 -13.86 6.66 -16.48
N GLU A 162 -15.09 6.92 -16.93
CA GLU A 162 -15.48 6.76 -18.34
C GLU A 162 -14.60 7.59 -19.28
N LEU A 163 -14.42 8.89 -18.98
CA LEU A 163 -13.61 9.79 -19.81
C LEU A 163 -12.14 9.39 -19.82
N ALA A 164 -11.60 9.01 -18.66
CA ALA A 164 -10.23 8.52 -18.54
C ALA A 164 -10.02 7.23 -19.35
N ALA A 165 -10.96 6.29 -19.28
CA ALA A 165 -10.91 5.05 -20.05
C ALA A 165 -10.92 5.32 -21.57
N GLN A 166 -11.78 6.24 -22.05
CA GLN A 166 -11.80 6.67 -23.45
C GLN A 166 -10.45 7.29 -23.88
N ALA A 167 -9.81 8.03 -22.97
CA ALA A 167 -8.49 8.61 -23.19
C ALA A 167 -7.34 7.62 -22.94
N ARG A 168 -7.62 6.34 -22.62
CA ARG A 168 -6.63 5.31 -22.25
C ARG A 168 -5.80 5.68 -21.01
N ILE A 169 -6.40 6.37 -20.06
CA ILE A 169 -5.80 6.71 -18.78
C ILE A 169 -6.40 5.78 -17.73
N SER A 170 -5.54 4.98 -17.08
CA SER A 170 -5.95 4.09 -15.99
C SER A 170 -6.04 4.86 -14.68
N LEU A 171 -7.22 4.86 -14.07
CA LEU A 171 -7.48 5.46 -12.77
C LEU A 171 -8.06 4.41 -11.81
N ARG A 172 -7.99 4.72 -10.53
CA ARG A 172 -8.86 4.11 -9.52
C ARG A 172 -9.82 5.16 -9.00
N THR A 173 -11.07 4.78 -8.86
CA THR A 173 -12.16 5.65 -8.41
C THR A 173 -12.84 5.07 -7.17
N GLY A 174 -13.59 5.89 -6.44
CA GLY A 174 -14.27 5.53 -5.20
C GLY A 174 -13.40 5.70 -3.96
N CYS A 175 -13.78 5.07 -2.85
CA CYS A 175 -13.20 5.29 -1.51
C CYS A 175 -11.88 4.53 -1.25
N PHE A 176 -11.38 3.71 -2.17
CA PHE A 176 -10.09 2.97 -2.06
C PHE A 176 -9.93 2.15 -0.77
N CYS A 177 -11.00 1.51 -0.29
CA CYS A 177 -11.04 0.82 1.00
C CYS A 177 -10.81 1.75 2.21
N ASN A 178 -11.08 3.03 2.06
CA ASN A 178 -11.03 4.04 3.11
C ASN A 178 -12.31 4.90 3.05
N PRO A 179 -13.46 4.38 3.53
CA PRO A 179 -14.75 5.08 3.45
C PRO A 179 -14.72 6.43 4.16
N GLY A 180 -14.04 6.53 5.32
CA GLY A 180 -13.95 7.80 6.04
C GLY A 180 -13.22 8.90 5.28
N ALA A 181 -12.20 8.55 4.47
CA ALA A 181 -11.56 9.52 3.58
C ALA A 181 -12.49 9.91 2.42
N GLY A 182 -13.32 8.98 1.92
CA GLY A 182 -14.34 9.25 0.90
C GLY A 182 -15.38 10.23 1.43
N GLU A 183 -15.96 9.97 2.60
CA GLU A 183 -16.92 10.86 3.26
C GLU A 183 -16.36 12.27 3.45
N ALA A 184 -15.13 12.39 3.98
CA ALA A 184 -14.48 13.69 4.16
C ALA A 184 -14.17 14.40 2.82
N ALA A 185 -13.95 13.66 1.72
CA ALA A 185 -13.71 14.23 0.39
C ALA A 185 -14.99 14.72 -0.29
N GLU A 186 -16.14 14.18 0.08
CA GLU A 186 -17.47 14.53 -0.45
C GLU A 186 -18.23 15.48 0.47
N ASP A 187 -17.62 15.90 1.59
CA ASP A 187 -18.21 16.75 2.61
C ASP A 187 -19.52 16.15 3.24
N LEU A 188 -19.53 14.80 3.44
CA LEU A 188 -20.61 14.04 4.02
C LEU A 188 -20.46 13.89 5.55
#